data_1787404ebfd84781126179f202230488
#
_entry.id   1787404ebfd84781126179f202230488
#
_cell.length_a   1.000
_cell.length_b   1.000
_cell.length_c   1.000
_cell.angle_alpha   90.00
_cell.angle_beta   90.00
_cell.angle_gamma   90.00
#
_symmetry.space_group_name_H-M   'P 1'
#
loop_
_entity.id
_entity.type
_entity.pdbx_description
1 polymer ?
#
loop_
_entity_poly.entity_id
_entity_poly.type
_entity_poly.pdbx_seq_one_letter_code
_entity_poly.pdbx_strand_id
1 'polypeptide(L)'
;QRDGVHHYRLGTALFDLANRALEERDVRRAAEPALRDLNSRLGHTVHLASYEDGEVIYIDKYESRHQMRMYSRIGRRAPLHCTAVAKVLLADLPAATLQKVLSTMEFPRLTANTIIGPTAYLAELERVRANGYAIDNAEHEDFIHCIAAPIRGARGEVLAAVSMSVPKVLLDFDGLLGHLPDLLATAEAASVECGYVPR
;
A
#
# COMPACT_ATOMS: atom_id res chain seq x y z
N GLN A 1 -4.46 21.42 22.88
CA GLN A 1 -5.02 21.68 24.23
C GLN A 1 -3.85 21.74 25.22
N ARG A 2 -3.81 22.72 26.10
CA ARG A 2 -2.74 22.94 27.06
C ARG A 2 -3.12 22.22 28.36
N ASP A 3 -2.21 21.38 28.89
CA ASP A 3 -2.43 20.60 30.08
C ASP A 3 -1.30 20.89 31.08
N GLY A 4 -1.58 21.79 32.06
CA GLY A 4 -0.64 22.16 33.08
C GLY A 4 0.62 22.91 32.62
N VAL A 5 1.59 23.07 33.50
CA VAL A 5 2.83 23.82 33.25
C VAL A 5 3.76 23.00 32.34
N HIS A 6 3.81 23.28 31.05
CA HIS A 6 4.72 22.74 30.02
C HIS A 6 4.31 21.46 29.29
N HIS A 7 3.10 20.95 29.42
CA HIS A 7 2.62 19.82 28.61
C HIS A 7 1.57 20.24 27.59
N TYR A 8 1.70 19.74 26.35
CA TYR A 8 0.73 19.93 25.27
C TYR A 8 0.19 18.57 24.82
N ARG A 9 -1.12 18.49 24.65
CA ARG A 9 -1.78 17.34 24.02
C ARG A 9 -2.32 17.75 22.66
N LEU A 10 -2.32 16.80 21.73
CA LEU A 10 -3.04 16.97 20.48
C LEU A 10 -4.54 17.08 20.78
N GLY A 11 -5.17 18.16 20.32
CA GLY A 11 -6.61 18.38 20.49
C GLY A 11 -7.41 17.56 19.46
N THR A 12 -8.71 17.37 19.75
CA THR A 12 -9.66 16.66 18.85
C THR A 12 -9.81 17.30 17.49
N ALA A 13 -9.58 18.61 17.35
CA ALA A 13 -9.55 19.32 16.07
C ALA A 13 -8.56 18.75 15.06
N LEU A 14 -7.52 18.05 15.52
CA LEU A 14 -6.58 17.36 14.63
C LEU A 14 -7.24 16.17 13.91
N PHE A 15 -8.17 15.47 14.55
CA PHE A 15 -8.93 14.41 13.90
C PHE A 15 -9.83 14.96 12.80
N ASP A 16 -10.44 16.13 13.03
CA ASP A 16 -11.30 16.80 12.06
C ASP A 16 -10.48 17.23 10.82
N LEU A 17 -9.29 17.79 11.04
CA LEU A 17 -8.39 18.20 9.97
C LEU A 17 -7.86 16.97 9.19
N ALA A 18 -7.47 15.91 9.90
CA ALA A 18 -7.01 14.68 9.26
C ALA A 18 -8.10 14.00 8.43
N ASN A 19 -9.35 13.96 8.95
CA ASN A 19 -10.49 13.41 8.21
C ASN A 19 -10.76 14.22 6.94
N ARG A 20 -10.79 15.56 7.01
CA ARG A 20 -10.95 16.41 5.82
C ARG A 20 -9.86 16.17 4.79
N ALA A 21 -8.60 16.11 5.21
CA ALA A 21 -7.49 15.83 4.30
C ALA A 21 -7.59 14.45 3.62
N LEU A 22 -8.18 13.45 4.30
CA LEU A 22 -8.46 12.13 3.73
C LEU A 22 -9.69 12.13 2.80
N GLU A 23 -10.73 12.93 3.13
CA GLU A 23 -11.95 13.05 2.33
C GLU A 23 -11.72 13.83 1.03
N GLU A 24 -10.79 14.79 1.02
CA GLU A 24 -10.40 15.55 -0.17
C GLU A 24 -9.56 14.73 -1.17
N ARG A 25 -9.15 13.51 -0.81
CA ARG A 25 -8.43 12.61 -1.73
C ARG A 25 -9.40 11.90 -2.65
N ASP A 26 -9.50 12.39 -3.87
CA ASP A 26 -10.36 11.82 -4.91
C ASP A 26 -10.13 10.32 -5.11
N VAL A 27 -8.85 9.86 -5.07
CA VAL A 27 -8.50 8.44 -5.23
C VAL A 27 -9.07 7.54 -4.13
N ARG A 28 -9.11 8.00 -2.87
CA ARG A 28 -9.68 7.23 -1.76
C ARG A 28 -11.18 7.01 -1.95
N ARG A 29 -11.90 8.07 -2.30
CA ARG A 29 -13.35 8.02 -2.55
C ARG A 29 -13.68 7.18 -3.78
N ALA A 30 -12.92 7.34 -4.86
CA ALA A 30 -13.11 6.58 -6.08
C ALA A 30 -12.84 5.08 -5.88
N ALA A 31 -11.82 4.72 -5.11
CA ALA A 31 -11.44 3.33 -4.88
C ALA A 31 -12.35 2.61 -3.86
N GLU A 32 -13.00 3.35 -2.93
CA GLU A 32 -13.74 2.77 -1.80
C GLU A 32 -14.71 1.63 -2.19
N PRO A 33 -15.59 1.77 -3.20
CA PRO A 33 -16.54 0.71 -3.55
C PRO A 33 -15.86 -0.59 -3.97
N ALA A 34 -14.83 -0.51 -4.81
CA ALA A 34 -14.11 -1.68 -5.32
C ALA A 34 -13.31 -2.37 -4.20
N LEU A 35 -12.64 -1.61 -3.33
CA LEU A 35 -11.87 -2.15 -2.21
C LEU A 35 -12.77 -2.82 -1.16
N ARG A 36 -13.92 -2.23 -0.88
CA ARG A 36 -14.92 -2.78 0.04
C ARG A 36 -15.50 -4.08 -0.51
N ASP A 37 -15.77 -4.16 -1.81
CA ASP A 37 -16.22 -5.38 -2.46
C ASP A 37 -15.18 -6.50 -2.35
N LEU A 38 -13.91 -6.22 -2.70
CA LEU A 38 -12.82 -7.17 -2.56
C LEU A 38 -12.71 -7.73 -1.14
N ASN A 39 -12.70 -6.84 -0.14
CA ASN A 39 -12.65 -7.23 1.27
C ASN A 39 -13.87 -8.07 1.67
N SER A 40 -15.08 -7.70 1.20
CA SER A 40 -16.32 -8.43 1.50
C SER A 40 -16.36 -9.82 0.89
N ARG A 41 -15.85 -10.00 -0.32
CA ARG A 41 -15.79 -11.30 -1.01
C ARG A 41 -14.76 -12.23 -0.40
N LEU A 42 -13.54 -11.74 -0.20
CA LEU A 42 -12.41 -12.58 0.19
C LEU A 42 -12.17 -12.63 1.72
N GLY A 43 -12.64 -11.64 2.47
CA GLY A 43 -12.54 -11.62 3.94
C GLY A 43 -11.14 -11.30 4.48
N HIS A 44 -10.19 -10.95 3.63
CA HIS A 44 -8.83 -10.61 4.00
C HIS A 44 -8.63 -9.10 4.17
N THR A 45 -7.53 -8.69 4.84
CA THR A 45 -7.21 -7.27 5.00
C THR A 45 -6.85 -6.65 3.65
N VAL A 46 -7.52 -5.55 3.32
CA VAL A 46 -7.23 -4.73 2.14
C VAL A 46 -6.72 -3.36 2.59
N HIS A 47 -5.66 -2.85 1.96
CA HIS A 47 -5.14 -1.51 2.21
C HIS A 47 -5.15 -0.69 0.93
N LEU A 48 -5.23 0.62 1.12
CA LEU A 48 -4.92 1.63 0.11
C LEU A 48 -3.76 2.46 0.63
N ALA A 49 -2.74 2.67 -0.20
CA ALA A 49 -1.58 3.49 0.15
C ALA A 49 -1.26 4.49 -0.96
N SER A 50 -0.73 5.65 -0.59
CA SER A 50 -0.24 6.68 -1.52
C SER A 50 1.22 7.00 -1.23
N TYR A 51 1.91 7.54 -2.24
CA TYR A 51 3.26 8.08 -2.11
C TYR A 51 3.20 9.58 -1.96
N GLU A 52 3.87 10.12 -0.93
CA GLU A 52 3.95 11.55 -0.64
C GLU A 52 5.29 11.89 -0.02
N ASP A 53 5.95 12.90 -0.55
CA ASP A 53 7.17 13.51 0.00
C ASP A 53 8.26 12.50 0.41
N GLY A 54 8.42 11.42 -0.35
CA GLY A 54 9.42 10.40 -0.08
C GLY A 54 8.93 9.24 0.79
N GLU A 55 7.67 9.22 1.18
CA GLU A 55 7.07 8.25 2.07
C GLU A 55 5.87 7.54 1.44
N VAL A 56 5.60 6.33 1.85
CA VAL A 56 4.38 5.59 1.51
C VAL A 56 3.50 5.54 2.76
N ILE A 57 2.26 6.02 2.62
CA ILE A 57 1.32 6.16 3.74
C ILE A 57 0.06 5.37 3.44
N TYR A 58 -0.41 4.59 4.41
CA TYR A 58 -1.72 3.96 4.34
C TYR A 58 -2.83 5.00 4.48
N ILE A 59 -3.65 5.19 3.43
CA ILE A 59 -4.72 6.18 3.38
C ILE A 59 -6.11 5.56 3.57
N ASP A 60 -6.24 4.23 3.41
CA ASP A 60 -7.44 3.48 3.80
C ASP A 60 -7.11 2.04 4.19
N LYS A 61 -8.02 1.41 4.95
CA LYS A 61 -7.89 0.03 5.42
C LYS A 61 -9.25 -0.60 5.67
N TYR A 62 -9.41 -1.82 5.17
CA TYR A 62 -10.55 -2.71 5.42
C TYR A 62 -10.06 -3.92 6.18
N GLU A 63 -10.55 -4.10 7.39
CA GLU A 63 -10.10 -5.17 8.29
C GLU A 63 -10.53 -6.54 7.79
N SER A 64 -9.68 -7.54 8.05
CA SER A 64 -10.03 -8.94 7.85
C SER A 64 -11.20 -9.36 8.73
N ARG A 65 -12.03 -10.29 8.25
CA ARG A 65 -13.05 -10.95 9.05
C ARG A 65 -12.49 -12.01 10.01
N HIS A 66 -11.23 -12.39 9.83
CA HIS A 66 -10.55 -13.31 10.73
C HIS A 66 -10.11 -12.60 12.02
N GLN A 67 -10.00 -13.36 13.11
CA GLN A 67 -9.63 -12.81 14.44
C GLN A 67 -8.20 -12.23 14.48
N MET A 68 -7.32 -12.67 13.57
CA MET A 68 -5.94 -12.18 13.49
C MET A 68 -5.91 -10.82 12.82
N ARG A 69 -5.59 -9.79 13.60
CA ARG A 69 -5.52 -8.40 13.13
C ARG A 69 -4.10 -8.01 12.74
N MET A 70 -3.99 -7.22 11.70
CA MET A 70 -2.73 -6.64 11.27
C MET A 70 -2.46 -5.31 12.00
N TYR A 71 -1.21 -5.06 12.33
CA TYR A 71 -0.78 -3.84 13.04
C TYR A 71 -0.83 -2.56 12.19
N SER A 72 -1.12 -2.66 10.89
CA SER A 72 -1.31 -1.53 9.98
C SER A 72 -2.50 -0.67 10.40
N ARG A 73 -2.42 0.63 10.17
CA ARG A 73 -3.50 1.60 10.36
C ARG A 73 -3.35 2.79 9.43
N ILE A 74 -4.46 3.46 9.15
CA ILE A 74 -4.48 4.70 8.37
C ILE A 74 -3.53 5.73 9.02
N GLY A 75 -2.77 6.44 8.18
CA GLY A 75 -1.75 7.42 8.58
C GLY A 75 -0.40 6.81 8.95
N ARG A 76 -0.27 5.48 9.02
CA ARG A 76 1.03 4.83 9.26
C ARG A 76 1.85 4.75 7.97
N ARG A 77 3.16 4.97 8.09
CA ARG A 77 4.12 4.78 7.01
C ARG A 77 4.37 3.30 6.76
N ALA A 78 4.38 2.91 5.49
CA ALA A 78 4.80 1.58 5.05
C ALA A 78 6.31 1.59 4.77
N PRO A 79 7.08 0.62 5.27
CA PRO A 79 8.49 0.49 4.90
C PRO A 79 8.67 0.38 3.39
N LEU A 80 9.58 1.21 2.83
CA LEU A 80 9.71 1.36 1.39
C LEU A 80 10.32 0.13 0.71
N HIS A 81 11.26 -0.55 1.36
CA HIS A 81 12.08 -1.60 0.75
C HIS A 81 11.47 -3.00 0.77
N CYS A 82 10.39 -3.24 1.52
CA CYS A 82 9.90 -4.59 1.78
C CYS A 82 8.37 -4.75 1.76
N THR A 83 7.60 -3.68 1.51
CA THR A 83 6.14 -3.80 1.39
C THR A 83 5.67 -3.78 -0.06
N ALA A 84 4.67 -4.60 -0.39
CA ALA A 84 4.14 -4.68 -1.75
C ALA A 84 3.60 -3.34 -2.25
N VAL A 85 2.90 -2.57 -1.41
CA VAL A 85 2.38 -1.24 -1.79
C VAL A 85 3.49 -0.26 -2.13
N ALA A 86 4.60 -0.27 -1.38
CA ALA A 86 5.72 0.60 -1.65
C ALA A 86 6.42 0.24 -2.97
N LYS A 87 6.62 -1.05 -3.25
CA LYS A 87 7.18 -1.51 -4.52
C LYS A 87 6.35 -1.03 -5.71
N VAL A 88 5.01 -1.14 -5.64
CA VAL A 88 4.11 -0.63 -6.69
C VAL A 88 4.28 0.87 -6.90
N LEU A 89 4.23 1.65 -5.82
CA LEU A 89 4.31 3.11 -5.89
C LEU A 89 5.68 3.60 -6.36
N LEU A 90 6.77 2.99 -5.86
CA LEU A 90 8.12 3.38 -6.25
C LEU A 90 8.48 2.93 -7.67
N ALA A 91 7.91 1.82 -8.14
CA ALA A 91 8.13 1.34 -9.50
C ALA A 91 7.68 2.35 -10.58
N ASP A 92 6.67 3.17 -10.30
CA ASP A 92 6.12 4.15 -11.26
C ASP A 92 6.75 5.55 -11.14
N LEU A 93 7.59 5.79 -10.12
CA LEU A 93 8.22 7.09 -9.94
C LEU A 93 9.14 7.48 -11.10
N PRO A 94 9.20 8.77 -11.47
CA PRO A 94 10.21 9.27 -12.39
C PRO A 94 11.61 8.92 -11.89
N ALA A 95 12.53 8.57 -12.80
CA ALA A 95 13.87 8.08 -12.47
C ALA A 95 14.63 8.99 -11.49
N ALA A 96 14.55 10.32 -11.68
CA ALA A 96 15.20 11.28 -10.80
C ALA A 96 14.63 11.26 -9.36
N THR A 97 13.31 11.12 -9.23
CA THR A 97 12.64 11.00 -7.91
C THR A 97 13.00 9.69 -7.23
N LEU A 98 12.94 8.57 -7.96
CA LEU A 98 13.33 7.27 -7.45
C LEU A 98 14.79 7.27 -6.97
N GLN A 99 15.71 7.85 -7.74
CA GLN A 99 17.12 7.95 -7.37
C GLN A 99 17.31 8.76 -6.07
N LYS A 100 16.55 9.84 -5.90
CA LYS A 100 16.57 10.64 -4.66
C LYS A 100 16.08 9.81 -3.47
N VAL A 101 14.99 9.06 -3.61
CA VAL A 101 14.48 8.17 -2.56
C VAL A 101 15.52 7.10 -2.21
N LEU A 102 16.07 6.42 -3.21
CA LEU A 102 17.06 5.36 -3.00
C LEU A 102 18.34 5.86 -2.34
N SER A 103 18.74 7.12 -2.56
CA SER A 103 19.97 7.70 -1.96
C SER A 103 19.89 7.84 -0.44
N THR A 104 18.70 7.88 0.12
CA THR A 104 18.47 8.01 1.57
C THR A 104 17.79 6.77 2.18
N MET A 105 17.39 5.80 1.33
CA MET A 105 16.70 4.61 1.79
C MET A 105 17.66 3.63 2.47
N GLU A 106 17.26 3.19 3.64
CA GLU A 106 17.92 2.09 4.34
C GLU A 106 17.26 0.76 3.99
N PHE A 107 18.07 -0.32 4.02
CA PHE A 107 17.63 -1.69 3.71
C PHE A 107 17.87 -2.63 4.90
N PRO A 108 17.28 -2.37 6.08
CA PRO A 108 17.43 -3.27 7.22
C PRO A 108 16.82 -4.63 6.90
N ARG A 109 17.52 -5.69 7.30
CA ARG A 109 17.01 -7.06 7.20
C ARG A 109 15.97 -7.28 8.30
N LEU A 110 14.70 -7.39 7.94
CA LEU A 110 13.59 -7.66 8.86
C LEU A 110 13.29 -9.15 8.95
N THR A 111 13.44 -9.87 7.83
CA THR A 111 13.22 -11.31 7.73
C THR A 111 14.32 -11.96 6.88
N ALA A 112 14.26 -13.27 6.71
CA ALA A 112 15.14 -13.98 5.78
C ALA A 112 14.91 -13.58 4.31
N ASN A 113 13.70 -13.13 3.96
CA ASN A 113 13.27 -12.81 2.61
C ASN A 113 13.41 -11.32 2.27
N THR A 114 13.70 -10.46 3.24
CA THR A 114 13.83 -9.01 3.01
C THR A 114 14.88 -8.73 1.93
N ILE A 115 14.51 -7.96 0.93
CA ILE A 115 15.46 -7.46 -0.09
C ILE A 115 16.44 -6.50 0.58
N ILE A 116 17.72 -6.80 0.48
CA ILE A 116 18.80 -5.99 1.05
C ILE A 116 19.61 -5.33 -0.06
N GLY A 117 19.66 -4.01 -0.04
CA GLY A 117 20.46 -3.20 -0.94
C GLY A 117 19.77 -2.76 -2.24
N PRO A 118 20.24 -1.63 -2.78
CA PRO A 118 19.57 -0.92 -3.86
C PRO A 118 19.55 -1.68 -5.20
N THR A 119 20.59 -2.43 -5.52
CA THR A 119 20.67 -3.16 -6.80
C THR A 119 19.58 -4.22 -6.92
N ALA A 120 19.42 -5.06 -5.88
CA ALA A 120 18.39 -6.08 -5.86
C ALA A 120 16.99 -5.45 -5.84
N TYR A 121 16.84 -4.33 -5.13
CA TYR A 121 15.57 -3.61 -5.07
C TYR A 121 15.19 -2.98 -6.41
N LEU A 122 16.12 -2.38 -7.14
CA LEU A 122 15.89 -1.87 -8.50
C LEU A 122 15.44 -2.98 -9.45
N ALA A 123 16.10 -4.14 -9.42
CA ALA A 123 15.68 -5.29 -10.22
C ALA A 123 14.26 -5.77 -9.87
N GLU A 124 13.88 -5.68 -8.59
CA GLU A 124 12.50 -5.97 -8.16
C GLU A 124 11.51 -4.94 -8.70
N LEU A 125 11.81 -3.64 -8.65
CA LEU A 125 10.94 -2.59 -9.19
C LEU A 125 10.75 -2.74 -10.72
N GLU A 126 11.76 -3.19 -11.46
CA GLU A 126 11.64 -3.50 -12.88
C GLU A 126 10.67 -4.67 -13.12
N ARG A 127 10.74 -5.73 -12.29
CA ARG A 127 9.77 -6.83 -12.34
C ARG A 127 8.34 -6.36 -12.05
N VAL A 128 8.18 -5.49 -11.06
CA VAL A 128 6.88 -4.90 -10.72
C VAL A 128 6.31 -4.12 -11.89
N ARG A 129 7.12 -3.31 -12.59
CA ARG A 129 6.68 -2.59 -13.80
C ARG A 129 6.24 -3.55 -14.92
N ALA A 130 7.02 -4.58 -15.14
CA ALA A 130 6.75 -5.55 -16.20
C ALA A 130 5.48 -6.37 -15.93
N ASN A 131 5.27 -6.76 -14.68
CA ASN A 131 4.16 -7.62 -14.26
C ASN A 131 2.88 -6.84 -13.96
N GLY A 132 2.96 -5.53 -13.61
CA GLY A 132 1.83 -4.72 -13.20
C GLY A 132 1.36 -4.98 -11.76
N TYR A 133 2.11 -5.72 -10.95
CA TYR A 133 1.83 -5.98 -9.53
C TYR A 133 3.12 -6.22 -8.74
N ALA A 134 3.04 -6.12 -7.43
CA ALA A 134 4.13 -6.43 -6.52
C ALA A 134 3.74 -7.48 -5.49
N ILE A 135 4.74 -8.13 -4.94
CA ILE A 135 4.63 -9.16 -3.91
C ILE A 135 5.47 -8.72 -2.70
N ASP A 136 4.96 -8.98 -1.51
CA ASP A 136 5.74 -9.08 -0.28
C ASP A 136 5.60 -10.53 0.22
N ASN A 137 6.60 -11.35 -0.09
CA ASN A 137 6.64 -12.74 0.35
C ASN A 137 7.30 -12.85 1.72
N ALA A 138 6.63 -12.33 2.74
CA ALA A 138 7.14 -12.28 4.10
C ALA A 138 8.49 -11.53 4.20
N GLU A 139 8.60 -10.42 3.51
CA GLU A 139 9.77 -9.56 3.52
C GLU A 139 9.73 -8.54 4.67
N HIS A 140 8.54 -8.02 4.98
CA HIS A 140 8.30 -7.08 6.08
C HIS A 140 8.09 -7.81 7.40
N GLU A 141 7.17 -8.77 7.43
CA GLU A 141 6.85 -9.61 8.59
C GLU A 141 6.89 -11.08 8.16
N ASP A 142 7.61 -11.93 8.89
CA ASP A 142 7.89 -13.32 8.49
C ASP A 142 6.66 -14.25 8.45
N PHE A 143 5.53 -13.79 8.99
CA PHE A 143 4.26 -14.50 9.04
C PHE A 143 3.15 -13.90 8.15
N ILE A 144 3.45 -12.84 7.36
CA ILE A 144 2.49 -12.17 6.47
C ILE A 144 2.96 -12.28 5.02
N HIS A 145 2.01 -12.54 4.13
CA HIS A 145 2.17 -12.36 2.69
C HIS A 145 1.29 -11.23 2.18
N CYS A 146 1.77 -10.46 1.20
CA CYS A 146 0.98 -9.43 0.56
C CYS A 146 1.15 -9.46 -0.96
N ILE A 147 0.08 -9.12 -1.67
CA ILE A 147 0.09 -8.74 -3.09
C ILE A 147 -0.45 -7.33 -3.23
N ALA A 148 0.07 -6.55 -4.17
CA ALA A 148 -0.38 -5.19 -4.41
C ALA A 148 -0.43 -4.87 -5.91
N ALA A 149 -1.37 -3.99 -6.29
CA ALA A 149 -1.56 -3.53 -7.66
C ALA A 149 -1.74 -1.99 -7.70
N PRO A 150 -1.37 -1.32 -8.81
CA PRO A 150 -1.50 0.12 -8.96
C PRO A 150 -2.94 0.54 -9.27
N ILE A 151 -3.38 1.64 -8.67
CA ILE A 151 -4.56 2.38 -9.08
C ILE A 151 -4.08 3.58 -9.88
N ARG A 152 -4.54 3.70 -11.14
CA ARG A 152 -4.07 4.67 -12.12
C ARG A 152 -5.06 5.79 -12.33
N GLY A 153 -4.54 6.98 -12.62
CA GLY A 153 -5.34 8.14 -13.02
C GLY A 153 -5.52 8.25 -14.53
N ALA A 154 -6.20 9.32 -14.97
CA ALA A 154 -6.58 9.56 -16.37
C ALA A 154 -5.41 9.59 -17.36
N ARG A 155 -4.20 9.91 -16.91
CA ARG A 155 -2.98 9.94 -17.77
C ARG A 155 -2.16 8.66 -17.67
N GLY A 156 -2.64 7.64 -16.91
CA GLY A 156 -1.96 6.39 -16.67
C GLY A 156 -0.96 6.42 -15.51
N GLU A 157 -0.78 7.56 -14.84
CA GLU A 157 0.05 7.71 -13.64
C GLU A 157 -0.49 6.88 -12.47
N VAL A 158 0.38 6.37 -11.61
CA VAL A 158 -0.04 5.65 -10.39
C VAL A 158 -0.39 6.67 -9.30
N LEU A 159 -1.67 6.72 -8.93
CA LEU A 159 -2.20 7.58 -7.86
C LEU A 159 -2.08 6.93 -6.48
N ALA A 160 -2.28 5.62 -6.43
CA ALA A 160 -2.28 4.83 -5.20
C ALA A 160 -1.95 3.36 -5.50
N ALA A 161 -1.71 2.57 -4.46
CA ALA A 161 -1.60 1.13 -4.53
C ALA A 161 -2.64 0.47 -3.63
N VAL A 162 -3.39 -0.48 -4.16
CA VAL A 162 -4.23 -1.39 -3.37
C VAL A 162 -3.45 -2.64 -3.05
N SER A 163 -3.57 -3.15 -1.82
CA SER A 163 -2.99 -4.46 -1.47
C SER A 163 -3.96 -5.34 -0.72
N MET A 164 -3.75 -6.65 -0.86
CA MET A 164 -4.34 -7.67 -0.01
C MET A 164 -3.23 -8.33 0.81
N SER A 165 -3.45 -8.43 2.13
CA SER A 165 -2.48 -8.94 3.09
C SER A 165 -3.08 -10.08 3.89
N VAL A 166 -2.36 -11.21 3.99
CA VAL A 166 -2.87 -12.42 4.61
C VAL A 166 -1.80 -13.07 5.50
N PRO A 167 -2.14 -13.43 6.76
CA PRO A 167 -1.28 -14.26 7.57
C PRO A 167 -1.08 -15.65 6.93
N LYS A 168 0.16 -16.13 6.92
CA LYS A 168 0.54 -17.46 6.38
C LYS A 168 -0.27 -18.62 6.93
N VAL A 169 -0.70 -18.52 8.18
CA VAL A 169 -1.49 -19.55 8.86
C VAL A 169 -2.92 -19.65 8.30
N LEU A 170 -3.43 -18.59 7.67
CA LEU A 170 -4.77 -18.57 7.06
C LEU A 170 -4.74 -18.98 5.59
N LEU A 171 -3.69 -18.61 4.88
CA LEU A 171 -3.53 -18.90 3.47
C LEU A 171 -2.04 -18.90 3.15
N ASP A 172 -1.56 -19.93 2.47
CA ASP A 172 -0.20 -20.00 2.00
C ASP A 172 0.05 -19.02 0.84
N PHE A 173 1.29 -18.94 0.39
CA PHE A 173 1.68 -17.99 -0.64
C PHE A 173 1.03 -18.29 -2.00
N ASP A 174 0.92 -19.55 -2.38
CA ASP A 174 0.30 -19.96 -3.65
C ASP A 174 -1.21 -19.67 -3.63
N GLY A 175 -1.87 -19.91 -2.51
CA GLY A 175 -3.25 -19.53 -2.31
C GLY A 175 -3.48 -18.01 -2.41
N LEU A 176 -2.56 -17.20 -1.84
CA LEU A 176 -2.62 -15.75 -2.01
C LEU A 176 -2.45 -15.33 -3.47
N LEU A 177 -1.52 -15.94 -4.21
CA LEU A 177 -1.34 -15.68 -5.65
C LEU A 177 -2.58 -16.09 -6.45
N GLY A 178 -3.34 -17.07 -6.00
CA GLY A 178 -4.65 -17.42 -6.59
C GLY A 178 -5.65 -16.27 -6.59
N HIS A 179 -5.53 -15.30 -5.67
CA HIS A 179 -6.36 -14.10 -5.61
C HIS A 179 -5.79 -12.90 -6.38
N LEU A 180 -4.66 -13.05 -7.07
CA LEU A 180 -4.10 -11.99 -7.88
C LEU A 180 -5.06 -11.47 -8.96
N PRO A 181 -5.83 -12.32 -9.70
CA PRO A 181 -6.83 -11.84 -10.64
C PRO A 181 -7.91 -10.94 -10.00
N ASP A 182 -8.38 -11.29 -8.80
CA ASP A 182 -9.35 -10.47 -8.06
C ASP A 182 -8.78 -9.11 -7.68
N LEU A 183 -7.53 -9.07 -7.22
CA LEU A 183 -6.84 -7.83 -6.86
C LEU A 183 -6.63 -6.94 -8.09
N LEU A 184 -6.19 -7.50 -9.22
CA LEU A 184 -5.97 -6.76 -10.47
C LEU A 184 -7.29 -6.18 -11.01
N ALA A 185 -8.36 -6.97 -11.01
CA ALA A 185 -9.69 -6.51 -11.41
C ALA A 185 -10.19 -5.37 -10.50
N THR A 186 -9.93 -5.46 -9.19
CA THR A 186 -10.26 -4.40 -8.23
C THR A 186 -9.47 -3.12 -8.49
N ALA A 187 -8.16 -3.25 -8.75
CA ALA A 187 -7.30 -2.12 -9.08
C ALA A 187 -7.71 -1.44 -10.39
N GLU A 188 -8.11 -2.23 -11.40
CA GLU A 188 -8.64 -1.71 -12.67
C GLU A 188 -9.97 -0.98 -12.46
N ALA A 189 -10.92 -1.57 -11.74
CA ALA A 189 -12.20 -0.93 -11.43
C ALA A 189 -12.01 0.40 -10.70
N ALA A 190 -11.14 0.44 -9.67
CA ALA A 190 -10.80 1.67 -8.97
C ALA A 190 -10.10 2.70 -9.88
N SER A 191 -9.27 2.24 -10.83
CA SER A 191 -8.60 3.11 -11.80
C SER A 191 -9.59 3.75 -12.76
N VAL A 192 -10.61 3.00 -13.22
CA VAL A 192 -11.68 3.53 -14.09
C VAL A 192 -12.43 4.66 -13.38
N GLU A 193 -12.75 4.50 -12.10
CA GLU A 193 -13.37 5.56 -11.29
C GLU A 193 -12.45 6.78 -11.10
N CYS A 194 -11.14 6.60 -11.21
CA CYS A 194 -10.14 7.68 -11.24
C CYS A 194 -9.92 8.28 -12.65
N GLY A 195 -10.71 7.88 -13.65
CA GLY A 195 -10.66 8.38 -15.01
C GLY A 195 -9.65 7.65 -15.93
N TYR A 196 -9.07 6.55 -15.49
CA TYR A 196 -8.21 5.72 -16.34
C TYR A 196 -9.03 5.00 -17.42
N VAL A 197 -8.52 5.00 -18.65
CA VAL A 197 -9.11 4.24 -19.76
C VAL A 197 -8.17 3.10 -20.12
N PRO A 198 -8.54 1.83 -19.80
CA PRO A 198 -7.76 0.66 -20.22
C PRO A 198 -7.54 0.65 -21.74
N ARG A 199 -6.35 0.28 -22.17
CA ARG A 199 -6.01 0.17 -23.60
C ARG A 199 -6.14 -1.24 -24.09
#